data_3b27a2dc8bd39751d297e18a00eda11b
#
_entry.id   3b27a2dc8bd39751d297e18a00eda11b
#
_cell.length_a   1.000
_cell.length_b   1.000
_cell.length_c   1.000
_cell.angle_alpha   90.00
_cell.angle_beta   90.00
_cell.angle_gamma   90.00
#
_symmetry.space_group_name_H-M   'P 1'
#
loop_
_entity.id
_entity.type
_entity.pdbx_description
1 polymer ?
#
loop_
_entity_poly.entity_id
_entity_poly.type
_entity_poly.pdbx_seq_one_letter_code
_entity_poly.pdbx_strand_id
1 'polypeptide(L)'
;MNAGFNSQCKPQYRLLTESQIQELHRSTLELLEKTGVRVHHAQALEMLQKEGCAVVEDNIVRIPGKLVDESIKKAPSQVDVYNRNGEAAMNLTGNNVYFGLGTDLLSFYDLETGELRPSKLQDVIDSATVADWCSELDFIASNAFPN
;
A
#
# COMPACT_ATOMS: atom_id res chain seq x y z
N MET A 1 9.64 -14.97 -18.87
CA MET A 1 9.20 -16.27 -18.32
C MET A 1 8.18 -15.95 -17.25
N ASN A 2 6.91 -16.31 -17.44
CA ASN A 2 5.93 -16.19 -16.35
C ASN A 2 6.34 -17.15 -15.25
N ALA A 3 6.77 -16.65 -14.11
CA ALA A 3 6.89 -17.40 -12.89
C ALA A 3 5.48 -17.73 -12.35
N GLY A 4 4.67 -18.37 -13.19
CA GLY A 4 3.40 -18.91 -12.79
C GLY A 4 3.65 -20.06 -11.82
N PHE A 5 3.77 -19.75 -10.55
CA PHE A 5 3.64 -20.76 -9.51
C PHE A 5 2.22 -21.30 -9.53
N ASN A 6 1.93 -22.18 -10.48
CA ASN A 6 0.82 -23.10 -10.42
C ASN A 6 1.11 -24.19 -9.36
N SER A 7 1.41 -23.75 -8.16
CA SER A 7 1.48 -24.65 -7.02
C SER A 7 0.07 -25.07 -6.66
N GLN A 8 -0.24 -26.33 -6.81
CA GLN A 8 -1.52 -26.91 -6.37
C GLN A 8 -1.64 -26.91 -4.84
N CYS A 9 -0.54 -26.69 -4.12
CA CYS A 9 -0.50 -26.56 -2.68
C CYS A 9 -0.26 -25.09 -2.33
N LYS A 10 -1.31 -24.40 -1.84
CA LYS A 10 -1.21 -23.01 -1.35
C LYS A 10 -1.30 -23.07 0.18
N PRO A 11 -0.18 -23.10 0.92
CA PRO A 11 -0.23 -23.04 2.37
C PRO A 11 -0.89 -21.74 2.81
N GLN A 12 -1.91 -21.84 3.65
CA GLN A 12 -2.57 -20.69 4.25
C GLN A 12 -2.19 -20.64 5.72
N TYR A 13 -1.67 -19.52 6.14
CA TYR A 13 -1.38 -19.26 7.54
C TYR A 13 -2.39 -18.24 8.09
N ARG A 14 -3.25 -18.68 9.01
CA ARG A 14 -4.22 -17.82 9.68
C ARG A 14 -3.87 -17.68 11.15
N LEU A 15 -3.56 -16.48 11.60
CA LEU A 15 -3.33 -16.15 13.01
C LEU A 15 -4.64 -15.85 13.74
N LEU A 16 -5.59 -15.20 13.07
CA LEU A 16 -6.82 -14.71 13.65
C LEU A 16 -8.01 -15.52 13.16
N THR A 17 -8.96 -15.74 14.03
CA THR A 17 -10.27 -16.28 13.70
C THR A 17 -11.11 -15.22 12.99
N GLU A 18 -12.15 -15.63 12.28
CA GLU A 18 -13.08 -14.71 11.62
C GLU A 18 -13.72 -13.72 12.61
N SER A 19 -14.11 -14.20 13.80
CA SER A 19 -14.66 -13.35 14.85
C SER A 19 -13.68 -12.28 15.34
N GLN A 20 -12.41 -12.62 15.45
CA GLN A 20 -11.37 -11.65 15.82
C GLN A 20 -11.13 -10.61 14.73
N ILE A 21 -11.19 -11.00 13.45
CA ILE A 21 -11.11 -10.06 12.33
C ILE A 21 -12.30 -9.10 12.35
N GLN A 22 -13.52 -9.60 12.58
CA GLN A 22 -14.70 -8.75 12.70
C GLN A 22 -14.65 -7.83 13.92
N GLU A 23 -14.08 -8.26 15.04
CA GLU A 23 -13.88 -7.41 16.21
C GLU A 23 -12.88 -6.30 15.94
N LEU A 24 -11.77 -6.60 15.27
CA LEU A 24 -10.80 -5.59 14.82
C LEU A 24 -11.44 -4.57 13.88
N HIS A 25 -12.23 -5.03 12.91
CA HIS A 25 -12.93 -4.14 11.99
C HIS A 25 -13.88 -3.20 12.76
N ARG A 26 -14.71 -3.73 13.66
CA ARG A 26 -15.60 -2.93 14.49
C ARG A 26 -14.85 -1.89 15.32
N SER A 27 -13.75 -2.30 15.97
CA SER A 27 -12.92 -1.40 16.76
C SER A 27 -12.28 -0.29 15.90
N THR A 28 -11.90 -0.62 14.68
CA THR A 28 -11.39 0.36 13.70
C THR A 28 -12.46 1.38 13.32
N LEU A 29 -13.70 0.94 13.05
CA LEU A 29 -14.82 1.84 12.78
C LEU A 29 -15.10 2.77 13.97
N GLU A 30 -15.09 2.24 15.19
CA GLU A 30 -15.26 3.04 16.41
C GLU A 30 -14.15 4.08 16.59
N LEU A 31 -12.90 3.72 16.29
CA LEU A 31 -11.78 4.63 16.35
C LEU A 31 -11.93 5.76 15.33
N LEU A 32 -12.31 5.45 14.10
CA LEU A 32 -12.53 6.44 13.04
C LEU A 32 -13.69 7.39 13.37
N GLU A 33 -14.75 6.89 14.01
CA GLU A 33 -15.94 7.68 14.34
C GLU A 33 -15.78 8.50 15.62
N LYS A 34 -15.17 7.92 16.67
CA LYS A 34 -15.05 8.58 17.99
C LYS A 34 -13.80 9.45 18.10
N THR A 35 -12.65 8.92 17.72
CA THR A 35 -11.37 9.64 17.77
C THR A 35 -11.14 10.43 16.50
N GLY A 36 -11.32 9.81 15.32
CA GLY A 36 -11.07 10.42 14.02
C GLY A 36 -9.61 10.42 13.62
N VAL A 37 -9.33 11.05 12.49
CA VAL A 37 -7.99 11.19 11.91
C VAL A 37 -7.72 12.65 11.57
N ARG A 38 -6.47 13.09 11.77
CA ARG A 38 -6.06 14.45 11.39
C ARG A 38 -5.76 14.50 9.89
N VAL A 39 -6.43 15.41 9.19
CA VAL A 39 -6.28 15.60 7.74
C VAL A 39 -5.73 17.00 7.46
N HIS A 40 -4.57 17.08 6.82
CA HIS A 40 -3.90 18.39 6.54
C HIS A 40 -4.20 18.94 5.15
N HIS A 41 -4.82 18.15 4.25
CA HIS A 41 -5.09 18.58 2.89
C HIS A 41 -6.48 19.22 2.77
N ALA A 42 -6.56 20.49 2.37
CA ALA A 42 -7.81 21.27 2.33
C ALA A 42 -8.91 20.63 1.45
N GLN A 43 -8.57 20.17 0.24
CA GLN A 43 -9.54 19.52 -0.64
C GLN A 43 -10.07 18.20 -0.06
N ALA A 44 -9.23 17.45 0.65
CA ALA A 44 -9.66 16.21 1.33
C ALA A 44 -10.65 16.53 2.47
N LEU A 45 -10.41 17.59 3.23
CA LEU A 45 -11.34 18.07 4.26
C LEU A 45 -12.70 18.41 3.67
N GLU A 46 -12.73 19.21 2.59
CA GLU A 46 -13.97 19.56 1.90
C GLU A 46 -14.72 18.35 1.36
N MET A 47 -14.00 17.39 0.78
CA MET A 47 -14.57 16.15 0.26
C MET A 47 -15.20 15.32 1.38
N LEU A 48 -14.50 15.13 2.48
CA LEU A 48 -14.98 14.37 3.62
C LEU A 48 -16.18 15.05 4.30
N GLN A 49 -16.19 16.37 4.39
CA GLN A 49 -17.35 17.13 4.88
C GLN A 49 -18.58 16.95 3.99
N LYS A 50 -18.43 16.99 2.67
CA LYS A 50 -19.51 16.76 1.70
C LYS A 50 -20.10 15.37 1.84
N GLU A 51 -19.31 14.37 2.19
CA GLU A 51 -19.73 12.99 2.45
C GLU A 51 -20.28 12.79 3.88
N GLY A 52 -20.47 13.86 4.64
CA GLY A 52 -21.11 13.81 5.96
C GLY A 52 -20.17 13.53 7.13
N CYS A 53 -18.86 13.62 6.94
CA CYS A 53 -17.92 13.54 8.06
C CYS A 53 -17.92 14.82 8.90
N ALA A 54 -17.80 14.67 10.21
CA ALA A 54 -17.66 15.81 11.13
C ALA A 54 -16.17 16.23 11.21
N VAL A 55 -15.88 17.47 10.86
CA VAL A 55 -14.56 18.08 11.08
C VAL A 55 -14.61 18.87 12.38
N VAL A 56 -13.75 18.52 13.32
CA VAL A 56 -13.60 19.17 14.61
C VAL A 56 -12.28 19.92 14.71
N GLU A 57 -11.96 20.45 15.87
CA GLU A 57 -10.73 21.21 16.10
C GLU A 57 -9.48 20.51 15.56
N ASP A 58 -8.48 21.28 15.15
CA ASP A 58 -7.21 20.77 14.62
C ASP A 58 -7.33 19.89 13.38
N ASN A 59 -8.35 20.11 12.54
CA ASN A 59 -8.61 19.32 11.34
C ASN A 59 -8.79 17.81 11.59
N ILE A 60 -9.28 17.44 12.75
CA ILE A 60 -9.65 16.06 13.04
C ILE A 60 -10.99 15.77 12.36
N VAL A 61 -11.01 14.74 11.53
CA VAL A 61 -12.19 14.28 10.82
C VAL A 61 -12.70 13.00 11.46
N ARG A 62 -13.94 13.03 11.92
CA ARG A 62 -14.64 11.84 12.42
C ARG A 62 -15.42 11.23 11.26
N ILE A 63 -15.10 9.98 10.94
CA ILE A 63 -15.62 9.28 9.77
C ILE A 63 -16.65 8.27 10.23
N PRO A 64 -17.95 8.41 9.84
CA PRO A 64 -18.98 7.45 10.20
C PRO A 64 -18.69 6.05 9.67
N GLY A 65 -18.86 5.03 10.51
CA GLY A 65 -18.62 3.63 10.12
C GLY A 65 -19.36 3.20 8.88
N LYS A 66 -20.61 3.69 8.70
CA LYS A 66 -21.41 3.43 7.50
C LYS A 66 -20.72 3.89 6.22
N LEU A 67 -20.09 5.08 6.23
CA LEU A 67 -19.36 5.61 5.07
C LEU A 67 -18.16 4.73 4.72
N VAL A 68 -17.45 4.23 5.72
CA VAL A 68 -16.32 3.31 5.53
C VAL A 68 -16.79 2.01 4.89
N ASP A 69 -17.84 1.37 5.42
CA ASP A 69 -18.38 0.13 4.89
C ASP A 69 -18.89 0.27 3.45
N GLU A 70 -19.56 1.38 3.14
CA GLU A 70 -20.01 1.68 1.78
C GLU A 70 -18.84 1.90 0.82
N SER A 71 -17.79 2.55 1.28
CA SER A 71 -16.58 2.79 0.48
C SER A 71 -15.82 1.49 0.20
N ILE A 72 -15.70 0.60 1.19
CA ILE A 72 -15.11 -0.72 1.02
C ILE A 72 -15.91 -1.54 -0.01
N LYS A 73 -17.24 -1.50 0.04
CA LYS A 73 -18.09 -2.22 -0.93
C LYS A 73 -17.97 -1.69 -2.36
N LYS A 74 -17.67 -0.39 -2.52
CA LYS A 74 -17.47 0.25 -3.82
C LYS A 74 -16.06 0.03 -4.38
N ALA A 75 -15.09 -0.28 -3.53
CA ALA A 75 -13.72 -0.54 -3.95
C ALA A 75 -13.67 -1.80 -4.84
N PRO A 76 -12.90 -1.78 -5.94
CA PRO A 76 -12.76 -2.95 -6.79
C PRO A 76 -12.07 -4.08 -6.03
N SER A 77 -12.58 -5.31 -6.19
CA SER A 77 -11.98 -6.52 -5.60
C SER A 77 -10.75 -7.03 -6.37
N GLN A 78 -10.49 -6.44 -7.52
CA GLN A 78 -9.41 -6.79 -8.42
C GLN A 78 -8.82 -5.53 -9.04
N VAL A 79 -7.49 -5.51 -9.20
CA VAL A 79 -6.78 -4.46 -9.94
C VAL A 79 -5.87 -5.11 -10.95
N ASP A 80 -6.05 -4.80 -12.22
CA ASP A 80 -5.16 -5.22 -13.29
C ASP A 80 -4.14 -4.11 -13.56
N VAL A 81 -2.87 -4.46 -13.49
CA VAL A 81 -1.77 -3.54 -13.78
C VAL A 81 -1.20 -3.88 -15.14
N TYR A 82 -1.02 -2.86 -15.97
CA TYR A 82 -0.52 -2.99 -17.32
C TYR A 82 0.89 -2.43 -17.43
N ASN A 83 1.70 -3.05 -18.28
CA ASN A 83 3.02 -2.51 -18.60
C ASN A 83 2.89 -1.31 -19.55
N ARG A 84 4.04 -0.67 -19.88
CA ARG A 84 4.08 0.49 -20.79
C ARG A 84 3.58 0.20 -22.21
N ASN A 85 3.54 -1.05 -22.62
CA ASN A 85 3.05 -1.48 -23.94
C ASN A 85 1.54 -1.75 -23.94
N GLY A 86 0.87 -1.62 -22.78
CA GLY A 86 -0.56 -1.92 -22.63
C GLY A 86 -0.88 -3.41 -22.47
N GLU A 87 0.11 -4.25 -22.19
CA GLU A 87 -0.08 -5.67 -21.93
C GLU A 87 -0.31 -5.89 -20.43
N ALA A 88 -1.22 -6.80 -20.08
CA ALA A 88 -1.48 -7.15 -18.69
C ALA A 88 -0.22 -7.75 -18.05
N ALA A 89 0.30 -7.08 -17.01
CA ALA A 89 1.52 -7.47 -16.33
C ALA A 89 1.23 -8.15 -14.98
N MET A 90 0.32 -7.60 -14.18
CA MET A 90 -0.05 -8.16 -12.87
C MET A 90 -1.57 -8.09 -12.68
N ASN A 91 -2.12 -9.10 -12.03
CA ASN A 91 -3.51 -9.13 -11.61
C ASN A 91 -3.56 -9.25 -10.09
N LEU A 92 -3.87 -8.14 -9.42
CA LEU A 92 -3.92 -8.05 -7.97
C LEU A 92 -5.30 -8.52 -7.48
N THR A 93 -5.46 -9.82 -7.39
CA THR A 93 -6.70 -10.45 -6.90
C THR A 93 -6.40 -11.72 -6.11
N GLY A 94 -7.29 -12.08 -5.22
CA GLY A 94 -7.21 -13.30 -4.42
C GLY A 94 -5.87 -13.42 -3.66
N ASN A 95 -5.15 -14.49 -3.91
CA ASN A 95 -3.86 -14.79 -3.26
C ASN A 95 -2.66 -14.63 -4.22
N ASN A 96 -2.80 -13.85 -5.28
CA ASN A 96 -1.69 -13.58 -6.16
C ASN A 96 -0.64 -12.74 -5.43
N VAL A 97 0.62 -13.11 -5.58
CA VAL A 97 1.76 -12.43 -4.96
C VAL A 97 2.72 -12.00 -6.06
N TYR A 98 3.17 -10.77 -5.97
CA TYR A 98 4.15 -10.18 -6.87
C TYR A 98 5.25 -9.54 -6.04
N PHE A 99 6.49 -9.68 -6.48
CA PHE A 99 7.66 -9.14 -5.80
C PHE A 99 8.20 -7.93 -6.55
N GLY A 100 8.60 -6.92 -5.82
CA GLY A 100 9.17 -5.73 -6.41
C GLY A 100 10.01 -4.92 -5.42
N LEU A 101 10.58 -3.83 -5.91
CA LEU A 101 11.29 -2.90 -5.05
C LEU A 101 10.33 -2.17 -4.12
N GLY A 102 10.86 -1.80 -2.94
CA GLY A 102 10.18 -0.89 -2.03
C GLY A 102 10.07 0.53 -2.59
N THR A 103 9.38 1.38 -1.84
CA THR A 103 9.28 2.82 -2.09
C THR A 103 9.73 3.56 -0.83
N ASP A 104 9.96 4.87 -0.94
CA ASP A 104 10.02 5.78 0.20
C ASP A 104 11.21 5.59 1.17
N LEU A 105 12.31 4.96 0.74
CA LEU A 105 13.51 4.87 1.54
C LEU A 105 14.20 6.25 1.63
N LEU A 106 14.37 6.71 2.85
CA LEU A 106 15.04 7.99 3.14
C LEU A 106 16.55 7.85 3.26
N SER A 107 17.03 6.63 3.54
CA SER A 107 18.45 6.36 3.83
C SER A 107 18.87 5.00 3.29
N PHE A 108 20.15 4.89 2.96
CA PHE A 108 20.84 3.68 2.53
C PHE A 108 22.05 3.38 3.42
N TYR A 109 22.35 2.12 3.57
CA TYR A 109 23.66 1.74 4.08
C TYR A 109 24.69 1.84 2.95
N ASP A 110 25.71 2.62 3.15
CA ASP A 110 26.83 2.71 2.22
C ASP A 110 27.57 1.36 2.18
N LEU A 111 27.75 0.81 0.99
CA LEU A 111 28.32 -0.53 0.82
C LEU A 111 29.79 -0.63 1.19
N GLU A 112 30.55 0.48 1.09
CA GLU A 112 31.98 0.50 1.38
C GLU A 112 32.25 0.76 2.87
N THR A 113 31.52 1.70 3.47
CA THR A 113 31.74 2.12 4.86
C THR A 113 30.84 1.41 5.85
N GLY A 114 29.70 0.88 5.41
CA GLY A 114 28.65 0.32 6.27
C GLY A 114 27.85 1.37 7.05
N GLU A 115 28.09 2.66 6.80
CA GLU A 115 27.38 3.73 7.48
C GLU A 115 26.02 4.02 6.86
N LEU A 116 25.06 4.40 7.70
CA LEU A 116 23.74 4.85 7.25
C LEU A 116 23.85 6.30 6.77
N ARG A 117 23.48 6.56 5.54
CA ARG A 117 23.47 7.89 4.93
C ARG A 117 22.15 8.20 4.20
N PRO A 118 21.85 9.48 3.97
CA PRO A 118 20.71 9.86 3.13
C PRO A 118 20.77 9.22 1.74
N SER A 119 19.60 8.90 1.18
CA SER A 119 19.50 8.34 -0.18
C SER A 119 19.92 9.37 -1.24
N LYS A 120 20.58 8.89 -2.28
CA LYS A 120 21.02 9.67 -3.44
C LYS A 120 20.32 9.14 -4.70
N LEU A 121 20.25 9.94 -5.75
CA LEU A 121 19.72 9.50 -7.04
C LEU A 121 20.46 8.28 -7.60
N GLN A 122 21.78 8.19 -7.35
CA GLN A 122 22.59 7.04 -7.78
C GLN A 122 22.09 5.74 -7.14
N ASP A 123 21.68 5.76 -5.86
CA ASP A 123 21.15 4.56 -5.19
C ASP A 123 19.84 4.05 -5.87
N VAL A 124 19.02 4.97 -6.37
CA VAL A 124 17.82 4.62 -7.14
C VAL A 124 18.18 3.99 -8.48
N ILE A 125 19.16 4.56 -9.18
CA ILE A 125 19.66 4.05 -10.47
C ILE A 125 20.26 2.65 -10.29
N ASP A 126 21.10 2.48 -9.29
CA ASP A 126 21.77 1.20 -9.00
C ASP A 126 20.77 0.12 -8.60
N SER A 127 19.79 0.48 -7.73
CA SER A 127 18.71 -0.42 -7.33
C SER A 127 17.85 -0.85 -8.52
N ALA A 128 17.48 0.08 -9.39
CA ALA A 128 16.70 -0.22 -10.59
C ALA A 128 17.48 -1.10 -11.56
N THR A 129 18.78 -0.86 -11.71
CA THR A 129 19.67 -1.66 -12.57
C THR A 129 19.76 -3.10 -12.07
N VAL A 130 19.95 -3.28 -10.76
CA VAL A 130 20.00 -4.62 -10.15
C VAL A 130 18.67 -5.31 -10.29
N ALA A 131 17.55 -4.60 -10.04
CA ALA A 131 16.22 -5.15 -10.13
C ALA A 131 15.85 -5.61 -11.56
N ASP A 132 16.27 -4.88 -12.57
CA ASP A 132 16.05 -5.23 -13.98
C ASP A 132 16.75 -6.55 -14.37
N TRP A 133 17.85 -6.88 -13.71
CA TRP A 133 18.56 -8.14 -13.88
C TRP A 133 17.91 -9.32 -13.11
N CYS A 134 17.10 -9.04 -12.11
CA CYS A 134 16.48 -10.06 -11.27
C CYS A 134 15.19 -10.57 -11.89
N SER A 135 15.20 -11.76 -12.47
CA SER A 135 14.03 -12.39 -13.09
C SER A 135 12.88 -12.68 -12.12
N GLU A 136 13.15 -12.67 -10.81
CA GLU A 136 12.19 -12.94 -9.74
C GLU A 136 11.46 -11.67 -9.25
N LEU A 137 11.80 -10.50 -9.80
CA LEU A 137 11.10 -9.25 -9.52
C LEU A 137 10.09 -8.96 -10.63
N ASP A 138 8.84 -8.77 -10.24
CA ASP A 138 7.73 -8.55 -11.16
C ASP A 138 7.57 -7.07 -11.52
N PHE A 139 8.01 -6.15 -10.63
CA PHE A 139 7.91 -4.71 -10.87
C PHE A 139 9.04 -3.93 -10.20
N ILE A 140 9.30 -2.76 -10.74
CA ILE A 140 10.28 -1.80 -10.21
C ILE A 140 9.53 -0.55 -9.74
N ALA A 141 9.78 -0.13 -8.50
CA ALA A 141 9.33 1.13 -7.94
C ALA A 141 10.53 2.06 -7.72
N SER A 142 10.27 3.32 -7.36
CA SER A 142 11.31 4.34 -7.16
C SER A 142 12.34 4.00 -6.09
N ASN A 143 12.05 3.06 -5.21
CA ASN A 143 12.86 2.57 -4.10
C ASN A 143 13.17 3.64 -3.03
N ALA A 144 13.50 4.89 -3.41
CA ALA A 144 13.90 5.93 -2.46
C ALA A 144 13.46 7.34 -2.88
N PHE A 145 13.49 8.24 -1.89
CA PHE A 145 13.44 9.68 -2.11
C PHE A 145 14.86 10.25 -2.02
N PRO A 146 15.52 10.51 -3.16
CA PRO A 146 16.82 11.14 -3.15
C PRO A 146 16.71 12.61 -2.74
N ASN A 147 17.57 13.05 -1.83
CA ASN A 147 17.76 14.46 -1.46
C ASN A 147 18.81 15.12 -2.34
#